data_619102784ad0d05bca01f211a03cf2ae
#
_entry.id   619102784ad0d05bca01f211a03cf2ae
#
_cell.length_a   1.000
_cell.length_b   1.000
_cell.length_c   1.000
_cell.angle_alpha   90.00
_cell.angle_beta   90.00
_cell.angle_gamma   90.00
#
_symmetry.space_group_name_H-M   'P 1'
#
loop_
_entity.id
_entity.type
_entity.pdbx_description
1 polymer ?
#
loop_
_entity_poly.entity_id
_entity_poly.type
_entity_poly.pdbx_seq_one_letter_code
_entity_poly.pdbx_strand_id
1 'polypeptide(L)'
;MLKGALHAHSTYSDGEFTLQELRDIFLAQGCSFLCMTDHAEYFDQPSIDRYVSECESLCDGKFGLIAGLEYRCARNMHILGYGATRPATSSDPQEIIRHIDSQEAISVIAHPANDSFDWIEAFDTLPSGIETWNTKYDGRYAPRSGTFMLLRRLQHRAPDMRAFYGQDLHWKKQYRGLHTMLDCDSLEPAVILSCLAAGKYAAQKDNLQLPSSGVLPEELLAEFDRTHARSRRRWLILKNFKGALDRLGIRVPESVKAQMRRIF
;
A
#
# COMPACT_ATOMS: atom_id res chain seq x y z
N MET A 1 9.16 13.18 -14.66
CA MET A 1 8.08 12.28 -14.15
C MET A 1 8.69 10.92 -13.91
N LEU A 2 8.68 10.43 -12.68
CA LEU A 2 9.17 9.12 -12.28
C LEU A 2 8.01 8.14 -12.12
N LYS A 3 8.21 6.88 -12.49
CA LYS A 3 7.28 5.80 -12.22
C LYS A 3 7.83 4.95 -11.09
N GLY A 4 7.05 4.66 -10.07
CA GLY A 4 7.46 3.82 -8.95
C GLY A 4 6.32 3.08 -8.30
N ALA A 5 6.59 2.53 -7.12
CA ALA A 5 5.58 1.84 -6.32
C ALA A 5 5.77 2.14 -4.83
N LEU A 6 4.69 1.95 -4.10
CA LEU A 6 4.63 2.14 -2.66
C LEU A 6 4.17 0.84 -1.99
N HIS A 7 4.59 0.64 -0.74
CA HIS A 7 4.18 -0.44 0.14
C HIS A 7 4.62 -1.83 -0.37
N ALA A 8 5.82 -2.21 -0.02
CA ALA A 8 6.40 -3.52 -0.31
C ALA A 8 7.21 -4.04 0.87
N HIS A 9 7.26 -5.35 1.01
CA HIS A 9 7.94 -6.08 2.07
C HIS A 9 9.04 -6.97 1.49
N SER A 10 10.15 -7.05 2.19
CA SER A 10 11.30 -7.86 1.83
C SER A 10 11.52 -9.02 2.80
N THR A 11 12.59 -9.78 2.57
CA THR A 11 13.05 -10.82 3.50
C THR A 11 13.57 -10.28 4.84
N TYR A 12 13.62 -8.96 5.03
CA TYR A 12 13.85 -8.35 6.34
C TYR A 12 12.66 -8.49 7.27
N SER A 13 11.45 -8.66 6.72
CA SER A 13 10.26 -8.99 7.50
C SER A 13 9.61 -10.30 7.00
N ASP A 14 8.50 -10.24 6.33
CA ASP A 14 7.70 -11.39 5.90
C ASP A 14 7.49 -11.48 4.37
N GLY A 15 8.22 -10.68 3.61
CA GLY A 15 8.26 -10.76 2.15
C GLY A 15 9.12 -11.93 1.64
N GLU A 16 8.83 -12.44 0.43
CA GLU A 16 9.62 -13.54 -0.18
C GLU A 16 10.88 -13.05 -0.92
N PHE A 17 11.02 -11.75 -1.17
CA PHE A 17 12.08 -11.19 -1.99
C PHE A 17 13.11 -10.42 -1.16
N THR A 18 14.38 -10.52 -1.54
CA THR A 18 15.43 -9.61 -1.08
C THR A 18 15.20 -8.20 -1.65
N LEU A 19 15.86 -7.19 -1.07
CA LEU A 19 15.81 -5.81 -1.59
C LEU A 19 16.32 -5.73 -3.03
N GLN A 20 17.38 -6.47 -3.36
CA GLN A 20 17.93 -6.55 -4.71
C GLN A 20 16.91 -7.15 -5.71
N GLU A 21 16.25 -8.25 -5.34
CA GLU A 21 15.23 -8.87 -6.19
C GLU A 21 14.03 -7.95 -6.41
N LEU A 22 13.57 -7.23 -5.37
CA LEU A 22 12.51 -6.22 -5.50
C LEU A 22 12.94 -5.11 -6.46
N ARG A 23 14.14 -4.56 -6.29
CA ARG A 23 14.69 -3.55 -7.20
C ARG A 23 14.64 -4.04 -8.66
N ASP A 24 15.13 -5.25 -8.92
CA ASP A 24 15.20 -5.81 -10.27
C ASP A 24 13.80 -6.07 -10.86
N ILE A 25 12.86 -6.56 -10.05
CA ILE A 25 11.46 -6.76 -10.45
C ILE A 25 10.83 -5.43 -10.87
N PHE A 26 10.99 -4.37 -10.05
CA PHE A 26 10.38 -3.07 -10.34
C PHE A 26 11.08 -2.34 -11.50
N LEU A 27 12.40 -2.45 -11.62
CA LEU A 27 13.14 -1.96 -12.80
C LEU A 27 12.63 -2.62 -14.08
N ALA A 28 12.45 -3.94 -14.09
CA ALA A 28 11.93 -4.68 -15.25
C ALA A 28 10.50 -4.25 -15.63
N GLN A 29 9.76 -3.63 -14.71
CA GLN A 29 8.44 -3.03 -14.96
C GLN A 29 8.51 -1.56 -15.37
N GLY A 30 9.71 -1.02 -15.58
CA GLY A 30 9.95 0.37 -15.94
C GLY A 30 9.74 1.34 -14.77
N CYS A 31 9.84 0.85 -13.53
CA CYS A 31 9.87 1.71 -12.35
C CYS A 31 11.29 2.23 -12.11
N SER A 32 11.39 3.42 -11.54
CA SER A 32 12.63 4.06 -11.14
C SER A 32 12.71 4.33 -9.64
N PHE A 33 11.67 3.99 -8.88
CA PHE A 33 11.74 4.01 -7.41
C PHE A 33 10.78 3.01 -6.77
N LEU A 34 11.09 2.65 -5.51
CA LEU A 34 10.24 1.83 -4.65
C LEU A 34 10.35 2.33 -3.20
N CYS A 35 9.22 2.58 -2.55
CA CYS A 35 9.17 2.83 -1.12
C CYS A 35 8.87 1.52 -0.38
N MET A 36 9.83 1.09 0.41
CA MET A 36 9.73 -0.09 1.27
C MET A 36 8.97 0.22 2.55
N THR A 37 8.39 -0.81 3.16
CA THR A 37 7.65 -0.73 4.43
C THR A 37 7.69 -2.06 5.17
N ASP A 38 8.88 -2.60 5.38
CA ASP A 38 9.06 -3.82 6.17
C ASP A 38 8.49 -3.65 7.58
N HIS A 39 7.94 -4.70 8.17
CA HIS A 39 7.29 -4.64 9.48
C HIS A 39 8.28 -4.28 10.59
N ALA A 40 8.00 -3.20 11.33
CA ALA A 40 8.88 -2.62 12.35
C ALA A 40 9.21 -3.58 13.50
N GLU A 41 8.31 -4.51 13.84
CA GLU A 41 8.50 -5.49 14.90
C GLU A 41 9.53 -6.57 14.59
N TYR A 42 9.99 -6.68 13.35
CA TYR A 42 11.05 -7.62 12.96
C TYR A 42 12.46 -7.08 13.17
N PHE A 43 12.59 -5.79 13.54
CA PHE A 43 13.87 -5.13 13.62
C PHE A 43 14.34 -4.91 15.06
N ASP A 44 15.60 -5.24 15.30
CA ASP A 44 16.44 -4.66 16.35
C ASP A 44 17.34 -3.57 15.73
N GLN A 45 18.10 -2.84 16.55
CA GLN A 45 18.93 -1.76 16.03
C GLN A 45 19.97 -2.23 15.00
N PRO A 46 20.72 -3.35 15.19
CA PRO A 46 21.66 -3.82 14.18
C PRO A 46 21.01 -4.25 12.85
N SER A 47 19.80 -4.76 12.87
CA SER A 47 19.10 -5.20 11.65
C SER A 47 18.50 -4.02 10.88
N ILE A 48 18.00 -3.00 11.58
CA ILE A 48 17.50 -1.79 10.90
C ILE A 48 18.66 -1.01 10.25
N ASP A 49 19.82 -0.93 10.90
CA ASP A 49 20.98 -0.26 10.34
C ASP A 49 21.47 -0.96 9.05
N ARG A 50 21.46 -2.31 9.04
CA ARG A 50 21.77 -3.08 7.82
C ARG A 50 20.73 -2.86 6.72
N TYR A 51 19.44 -2.89 7.06
CA TYR A 51 18.36 -2.68 6.13
C TYR A 51 18.44 -1.31 5.44
N VAL A 52 18.65 -0.26 6.21
CA VAL A 52 18.80 1.12 5.69
C VAL A 52 20.03 1.20 4.80
N SER A 53 21.18 0.70 5.27
CA SER A 53 22.42 0.70 4.49
C SER A 53 22.31 -0.09 3.18
N GLU A 54 21.58 -1.21 3.18
CA GLU A 54 21.33 -1.98 1.96
C GLU A 54 20.41 -1.22 1.00
N CYS A 55 19.33 -0.58 1.49
CA CYS A 55 18.48 0.28 0.66
C CYS A 55 19.32 1.39 0.00
N GLU A 56 20.16 2.07 0.76
CA GLU A 56 21.04 3.13 0.26
C GLU A 56 22.02 2.61 -0.79
N SER A 57 22.64 1.44 -0.55
CA SER A 57 23.62 0.83 -1.46
C SER A 57 23.01 0.41 -2.80
N LEU A 58 21.70 0.15 -2.83
CA LEU A 58 20.94 -0.23 -4.01
C LEU A 58 20.37 0.97 -4.80
N CYS A 59 20.54 2.19 -4.27
CA CYS A 59 20.25 3.42 -5.00
C CYS A 59 21.33 3.70 -6.04
N ASP A 60 20.92 4.08 -7.23
CA ASP A 60 21.84 4.49 -8.31
C ASP A 60 21.17 5.53 -9.24
N GLY A 61 21.83 5.90 -10.31
CA GLY A 61 21.28 6.84 -11.30
C GLY A 61 20.06 6.32 -12.08
N LYS A 62 19.58 5.10 -11.81
CA LYS A 62 18.43 4.48 -12.48
C LYS A 62 17.30 4.12 -11.52
N PHE A 63 17.60 3.93 -10.22
CA PHE A 63 16.63 3.50 -9.23
C PHE A 63 16.89 4.08 -7.85
N GLY A 64 15.83 4.61 -7.21
CA GLY A 64 15.81 4.99 -5.81
C GLY A 64 15.05 3.97 -4.98
N LEU A 65 15.70 3.37 -3.99
CA LEU A 65 15.08 2.47 -3.02
C LEU A 65 14.97 3.19 -1.69
N ILE A 66 13.75 3.51 -1.28
CA ILE A 66 13.47 4.32 -0.09
C ILE A 66 13.14 3.40 1.06
N ALA A 67 13.96 3.40 2.11
CA ALA A 67 13.65 2.68 3.33
C ALA A 67 12.41 3.27 4.02
N GLY A 68 11.65 2.41 4.68
CA GLY A 68 10.48 2.77 5.47
C GLY A 68 10.00 1.57 6.27
N LEU A 69 9.09 1.79 7.18
CA LEU A 69 8.58 0.76 8.08
C LEU A 69 7.05 0.74 8.09
N GLU A 70 6.47 -0.44 8.29
CA GLU A 70 5.08 -0.62 8.64
C GLU A 70 4.98 -0.95 10.13
N TYR A 71 4.29 -0.10 10.89
CA TYR A 71 4.12 -0.21 12.33
C TYR A 71 2.79 -0.87 12.66
N ARG A 72 2.83 -1.95 13.42
CA ARG A 72 1.63 -2.62 13.92
C ARG A 72 1.08 -1.88 15.12
N CYS A 73 -0.17 -1.46 15.04
CA CYS A 73 -0.90 -0.75 16.09
C CYS A 73 -2.00 -1.61 16.73
N ALA A 74 -2.59 -1.10 17.81
CA ALA A 74 -3.76 -1.70 18.42
C ALA A 74 -4.90 -1.89 17.40
N ARG A 75 -5.81 -2.84 17.65
CA ARG A 75 -6.94 -3.22 16.77
C ARG A 75 -6.51 -3.67 15.36
N ASN A 76 -5.31 -4.25 15.22
CA ASN A 76 -4.75 -4.67 13.93
C ASN A 76 -4.69 -3.55 12.88
N MET A 77 -4.58 -2.31 13.30
CA MET A 77 -4.28 -1.18 12.42
C MET A 77 -2.80 -1.20 12.10
N HIS A 78 -2.45 -0.81 10.89
CA HIS A 78 -1.06 -0.58 10.49
C HIS A 78 -0.87 0.86 10.05
N ILE A 79 0.31 1.40 10.30
CA ILE A 79 0.72 2.73 9.85
C ILE A 79 2.06 2.62 9.16
N LEU A 80 2.10 3.08 7.90
CA LEU A 80 3.33 3.17 7.11
C LEU A 80 4.08 4.43 7.49
N GLY A 81 5.39 4.31 7.60
CA GLY A 81 6.31 5.44 7.72
C GLY A 81 7.26 5.41 6.53
N TYR A 82 6.94 6.11 5.43
CA TYR A 82 7.86 6.24 4.31
C TYR A 82 9.02 7.17 4.69
N GLY A 83 10.23 6.64 4.70
CA GLY A 83 11.42 7.32 5.19
C GLY A 83 11.68 7.13 6.70
N ALA A 84 10.76 6.50 7.44
CA ALA A 84 10.98 6.18 8.84
C ALA A 84 11.90 4.96 8.98
N THR A 85 12.94 5.09 9.83
CA THR A 85 13.97 4.08 10.03
C THR A 85 14.19 3.72 11.49
N ARG A 86 13.33 4.18 12.40
CA ARG A 86 13.38 3.86 13.82
C ARG A 86 12.13 3.08 14.23
N PRO A 87 12.28 1.82 14.68
CA PRO A 87 11.17 1.06 15.26
C PRO A 87 10.57 1.80 16.48
N ALA A 88 9.31 1.54 16.77
CA ALA A 88 8.61 2.12 17.91
C ALA A 88 8.23 1.03 18.92
N THR A 89 8.09 1.42 20.18
CA THR A 89 7.66 0.52 21.25
C THR A 89 6.18 0.62 21.57
N SER A 90 5.53 1.70 21.14
CA SER A 90 4.08 1.91 21.34
C SER A 90 3.26 1.11 20.34
N SER A 91 2.02 0.78 20.73
CA SER A 91 0.97 0.29 19.83
C SER A 91 -0.19 1.28 19.68
N ASP A 92 -0.12 2.46 20.30
CA ASP A 92 -1.10 3.53 20.10
C ASP A 92 -0.87 4.19 18.75
N PRO A 93 -1.86 4.22 17.84
CA PRO A 93 -1.66 4.74 16.50
C PRO A 93 -1.28 6.22 16.48
N GLN A 94 -1.77 7.03 17.41
CA GLN A 94 -1.45 8.46 17.43
C GLN A 94 -0.02 8.71 17.94
N GLU A 95 0.48 7.87 18.86
CA GLU A 95 1.90 7.89 19.27
C GLU A 95 2.80 7.44 18.12
N ILE A 96 2.39 6.42 17.35
CA ILE A 96 3.11 5.97 16.16
C ILE A 96 3.16 7.09 15.10
N ILE A 97 2.05 7.77 14.83
CA ILE A 97 2.04 8.92 13.91
C ILE A 97 3.06 9.97 14.36
N ARG A 98 3.01 10.39 15.63
CA ARG A 98 3.99 11.36 16.19
C ARG A 98 5.42 10.85 16.10
N HIS A 99 5.64 9.54 16.33
CA HIS A 99 6.96 8.93 16.20
C HIS A 99 7.51 8.99 14.78
N ILE A 100 6.66 8.71 13.77
CA ILE A 100 7.03 8.80 12.36
C ILE A 100 7.29 10.26 11.98
N ASP A 101 6.41 11.19 12.36
CA ASP A 101 6.53 12.61 12.05
C ASP A 101 7.79 13.23 12.70
N SER A 102 8.20 12.73 13.88
CA SER A 102 9.46 13.15 14.53
C SER A 102 10.74 12.74 13.79
N GLN A 103 10.61 11.92 12.76
CA GLN A 103 11.67 11.50 11.86
C GLN A 103 11.63 12.25 10.52
N GLU A 104 10.75 13.24 10.38
CA GLU A 104 10.48 13.94 9.12
C GLU A 104 10.01 12.98 7.99
N ALA A 105 9.42 11.85 8.39
CA ALA A 105 8.91 10.81 7.51
C ALA A 105 7.41 10.99 7.25
N ILE A 106 6.89 10.31 6.23
CA ILE A 106 5.48 10.42 5.82
C ILE A 106 4.68 9.33 6.52
N SER A 107 3.76 9.72 7.42
CA SER A 107 2.85 8.80 8.10
C SER A 107 1.59 8.53 7.28
N VAL A 108 1.25 7.24 7.06
CA VAL A 108 0.09 6.83 6.26
C VAL A 108 -0.65 5.69 6.94
N ILE A 109 -1.95 5.83 7.20
CA ILE A 109 -2.77 4.69 7.66
C ILE A 109 -2.89 3.69 6.52
N ALA A 110 -2.37 2.48 6.72
CA ALA A 110 -2.39 1.40 5.75
C ALA A 110 -3.78 0.72 5.70
N HIS A 111 -4.23 0.38 4.50
CA HIS A 111 -5.41 -0.46 4.19
C HIS A 111 -6.53 -0.44 5.26
N PRO A 112 -7.07 0.74 5.65
CA PRO A 112 -8.03 0.85 6.74
C PRO A 112 -9.29 0.03 6.45
N ALA A 113 -9.69 -0.81 7.41
CA ALA A 113 -10.94 -1.56 7.32
C ALA A 113 -12.13 -0.65 7.73
N ASN A 114 -13.32 -0.93 7.18
CA ASN A 114 -14.51 -0.09 7.43
C ASN A 114 -14.89 0.02 8.91
N ASP A 115 -14.61 -1.02 9.71
CA ASP A 115 -14.82 -1.05 11.17
C ASP A 115 -13.83 -0.18 11.96
N SER A 116 -12.77 0.32 11.30
CA SER A 116 -11.80 1.25 11.88
C SER A 116 -12.15 2.72 11.64
N PHE A 117 -13.12 3.06 10.78
CA PHE A 117 -13.35 4.43 10.33
C PHE A 117 -13.71 5.38 11.47
N ASP A 118 -14.65 5.01 12.33
CA ASP A 118 -15.05 5.82 13.47
C ASP A 118 -13.88 6.07 14.43
N TRP A 119 -13.02 5.06 14.61
CA TRP A 119 -11.83 5.20 15.45
C TRP A 119 -10.82 6.19 14.85
N ILE A 120 -10.56 6.12 13.54
CA ILE A 120 -9.66 7.05 12.84
C ILE A 120 -10.22 8.49 12.89
N GLU A 121 -11.51 8.67 12.73
CA GLU A 121 -12.15 9.97 12.78
C GLU A 121 -12.04 10.62 14.18
N ALA A 122 -11.90 9.81 15.24
CA ALA A 122 -11.71 10.28 16.60
C ALA A 122 -10.25 10.65 16.95
N PHE A 123 -9.28 10.46 16.03
CA PHE A 123 -7.88 10.81 16.30
C PHE A 123 -7.68 12.31 16.42
N ASP A 124 -6.94 12.75 17.45
CA ASP A 124 -6.48 14.13 17.59
C ASP A 124 -5.26 14.41 16.69
N THR A 125 -4.36 13.44 16.61
CA THR A 125 -3.19 13.48 15.73
C THR A 125 -3.49 12.71 14.46
N LEU A 126 -3.56 13.41 13.32
CA LEU A 126 -3.85 12.83 12.01
C LEU A 126 -2.55 12.58 11.22
N PRO A 127 -2.47 11.51 10.42
CA PRO A 127 -1.31 11.21 9.59
C PRO A 127 -1.26 12.11 8.35
N SER A 128 -0.15 12.04 7.60
CA SER A 128 0.02 12.70 6.31
C SER A 128 -0.98 12.19 5.24
N GLY A 129 -1.48 10.97 5.41
CA GLY A 129 -2.45 10.40 4.48
C GLY A 129 -3.04 9.07 4.87
N ILE A 130 -3.86 8.55 3.95
CA ILE A 130 -4.50 7.23 4.06
C ILE A 130 -4.23 6.46 2.77
N GLU A 131 -3.96 5.18 2.91
CA GLU A 131 -3.93 4.27 1.77
C GLU A 131 -5.36 4.02 1.29
N THR A 132 -5.75 4.68 0.19
CA THR A 132 -7.11 4.63 -0.36
C THR A 132 -7.27 3.47 -1.35
N TRP A 133 -6.18 2.90 -1.82
CA TRP A 133 -6.16 1.63 -2.55
C TRP A 133 -4.97 0.79 -2.10
N ASN A 134 -5.27 -0.36 -1.53
CA ASN A 134 -4.31 -1.41 -1.28
C ASN A 134 -4.69 -2.62 -2.12
N THR A 135 -3.85 -3.00 -3.10
CA THR A 135 -4.24 -4.04 -4.06
C THR A 135 -4.31 -5.44 -3.46
N LYS A 136 -3.71 -5.69 -2.30
CA LYS A 136 -3.80 -6.96 -1.56
C LYS A 136 -5.18 -7.10 -0.89
N TYR A 137 -5.68 -6.03 -0.23
CA TYR A 137 -6.92 -6.06 0.54
C TYR A 137 -8.16 -5.61 -0.25
N ASP A 138 -8.02 -4.60 -1.10
CA ASP A 138 -9.15 -4.06 -1.87
C ASP A 138 -9.33 -4.77 -3.21
N GLY A 139 -8.33 -5.55 -3.63
CA GLY A 139 -8.34 -6.25 -4.89
C GLY A 139 -7.73 -5.45 -6.05
N ARG A 140 -7.56 -6.16 -7.18
CA ARG A 140 -6.77 -5.67 -8.30
C ARG A 140 -7.48 -4.71 -9.25
N TYR A 141 -8.82 -4.60 -9.15
CA TYR A 141 -9.60 -3.93 -10.19
C TYR A 141 -10.11 -2.55 -9.81
N ALA A 142 -10.31 -2.29 -8.53
CA ALA A 142 -10.80 -1.01 -8.05
C ALA A 142 -10.47 -0.82 -6.56
N PRO A 143 -10.24 0.43 -6.10
CA PRO A 143 -10.21 0.78 -4.69
C PRO A 143 -11.61 0.71 -4.07
N ARG A 144 -11.69 0.82 -2.75
CA ARG A 144 -12.98 0.95 -2.04
C ARG A 144 -13.40 2.42 -1.99
N SER A 145 -14.63 2.73 -2.35
CA SER A 145 -15.18 4.10 -2.25
C SER A 145 -15.15 4.64 -0.81
N GLY A 146 -15.40 3.77 0.18
CA GLY A 146 -15.45 4.13 1.60
C GLY A 146 -14.15 4.75 2.12
N THR A 147 -12.97 4.32 1.64
CA THR A 147 -11.68 4.90 2.05
C THR A 147 -11.47 6.33 1.52
N PHE A 148 -11.96 6.64 0.30
CA PHE A 148 -11.97 8.01 -0.22
C PHE A 148 -12.93 8.90 0.56
N MET A 149 -14.10 8.36 0.94
CA MET A 149 -15.05 9.09 1.77
C MET A 149 -14.49 9.38 3.17
N LEU A 150 -13.76 8.43 3.77
CA LEU A 150 -13.04 8.64 5.01
C LEU A 150 -12.00 9.75 4.85
N LEU A 151 -11.14 9.67 3.84
CA LEU A 151 -10.14 10.70 3.55
C LEU A 151 -10.77 12.08 3.44
N ARG A 152 -11.86 12.20 2.67
CA ARG A 152 -12.59 13.47 2.49
C ARG A 152 -13.10 14.04 3.81
N ARG A 153 -13.63 13.20 4.73
CA ARG A 153 -14.05 13.66 6.05
C ARG A 153 -12.87 14.15 6.89
N LEU A 154 -11.74 13.44 6.87
CA LEU A 154 -10.55 13.85 7.60
C LEU A 154 -9.90 15.11 7.02
N GLN A 155 -9.98 15.33 5.72
CA GLN A 155 -9.50 16.56 5.06
C GLN A 155 -10.23 17.83 5.52
N HIS A 156 -11.43 17.74 6.12
CA HIS A 156 -12.05 18.90 6.77
C HIS A 156 -11.25 19.39 7.99
N ARG A 157 -10.47 18.53 8.63
CA ARG A 157 -9.61 18.84 9.78
C ARG A 157 -8.15 19.01 9.40
N ALA A 158 -7.69 18.26 8.38
CA ALA A 158 -6.33 18.26 7.87
C ALA A 158 -6.37 18.33 6.33
N PRO A 159 -6.52 19.54 5.73
CA PRO A 159 -6.72 19.70 4.29
C PRO A 159 -5.57 19.14 3.44
N ASP A 160 -4.37 19.04 4.02
CA ASP A 160 -3.17 18.56 3.34
C ASP A 160 -3.02 17.03 3.34
N MET A 161 -3.93 16.28 3.98
CA MET A 161 -3.92 14.82 3.90
C MET A 161 -4.04 14.32 2.47
N ARG A 162 -3.28 13.27 2.14
CA ARG A 162 -3.19 12.71 0.78
C ARG A 162 -3.75 11.28 0.71
N ALA A 163 -4.21 10.93 -0.49
CA ALA A 163 -4.54 9.56 -0.86
C ALA A 163 -3.26 8.83 -1.27
N PHE A 164 -2.92 7.75 -0.58
CA PHE A 164 -1.83 6.87 -0.94
C PHE A 164 -2.36 5.58 -1.58
N TYR A 165 -1.51 4.91 -2.36
CA TYR A 165 -1.89 3.79 -3.21
C TYR A 165 -0.80 2.73 -3.17
N GLY A 166 -1.02 1.66 -2.41
CA GLY A 166 -0.03 0.64 -2.12
C GLY A 166 -0.29 -0.69 -2.79
N GLN A 167 0.78 -1.43 -3.00
CA GLN A 167 0.69 -2.82 -3.49
C GLN A 167 0.59 -3.81 -2.34
N ASP A 168 1.22 -3.52 -1.19
CA ASP A 168 1.37 -4.43 -0.06
C ASP A 168 1.96 -5.77 -0.54
N LEU A 169 3.10 -5.63 -1.27
CA LEU A 169 3.71 -6.73 -1.99
C LEU A 169 4.57 -7.58 -1.05
N HIS A 170 4.15 -8.83 -0.81
CA HIS A 170 4.91 -9.84 -0.07
C HIS A 170 5.38 -10.96 -1.00
N TRP A 171 4.56 -11.34 -2.00
CA TRP A 171 4.82 -12.48 -2.88
C TRP A 171 4.58 -12.12 -4.34
N LYS A 172 5.29 -12.76 -5.24
CA LYS A 172 5.20 -12.55 -6.70
C LYS A 172 3.76 -12.52 -7.23
N LYS A 173 2.88 -13.34 -6.68
CA LYS A 173 1.47 -13.42 -7.10
C LYS A 173 0.66 -12.18 -6.74
N GLN A 174 1.17 -11.33 -5.84
CA GLN A 174 0.49 -10.10 -5.39
C GLN A 174 0.83 -8.89 -6.26
N TYR A 175 1.87 -8.98 -7.11
CA TYR A 175 2.16 -7.88 -8.05
C TYR A 175 0.96 -7.64 -8.98
N ARG A 176 0.40 -6.44 -8.92
CA ARG A 176 -0.85 -6.09 -9.59
C ARG A 176 -0.75 -4.87 -10.51
N GLY A 177 0.44 -4.34 -10.68
CA GLY A 177 0.72 -3.24 -11.60
C GLY A 177 0.09 -1.91 -11.20
N LEU A 178 -0.12 -1.67 -9.91
CA LEU A 178 -0.45 -0.34 -9.39
C LEU A 178 0.85 0.44 -9.22
N HIS A 179 0.96 1.60 -9.86
CA HIS A 179 2.15 2.42 -9.86
C HIS A 179 1.85 3.83 -9.37
N THR A 180 2.85 4.48 -8.82
CA THR A 180 2.86 5.91 -8.50
C THR A 180 3.62 6.65 -9.59
N MET A 181 2.95 7.59 -10.25
CA MET A 181 3.53 8.51 -11.21
C MET A 181 3.86 9.80 -10.48
N LEU A 182 5.14 10.00 -10.16
CA LEU A 182 5.64 11.09 -9.33
C LEU A 182 6.20 12.22 -10.20
N ASP A 183 5.73 13.44 -9.99
CA ASP A 183 6.29 14.64 -10.62
C ASP A 183 7.54 15.08 -9.85
N CYS A 184 8.64 14.45 -10.21
CA CYS A 184 9.95 14.59 -9.59
C CYS A 184 11.03 14.40 -10.67
N ASP A 185 12.15 15.09 -10.52
CA ASP A 185 13.28 15.09 -11.45
C ASP A 185 14.55 14.42 -10.86
N SER A 186 14.49 13.96 -9.61
CA SER A 186 15.60 13.34 -8.92
C SER A 186 15.20 11.96 -8.36
N LEU A 187 16.16 11.03 -8.34
CA LEU A 187 16.02 9.70 -7.71
C LEU A 187 16.56 9.67 -6.27
N GLU A 188 17.03 10.80 -5.76
CA GLU A 188 17.46 10.93 -4.37
C GLU A 188 16.29 10.66 -3.42
N PRO A 189 16.42 9.73 -2.44
CA PRO A 189 15.34 9.34 -1.53
C PRO A 189 14.66 10.53 -0.84
N ALA A 190 15.42 11.52 -0.37
CA ALA A 190 14.89 12.71 0.29
C ALA A 190 14.03 13.57 -0.66
N VAL A 191 14.41 13.68 -1.94
CA VAL A 191 13.65 14.46 -2.94
C VAL A 191 12.37 13.71 -3.31
N ILE A 192 12.43 12.38 -3.48
CA ILE A 192 11.25 11.53 -3.70
C ILE A 192 10.25 11.71 -2.56
N LEU A 193 10.70 11.60 -1.30
CA LEU A 193 9.85 11.78 -0.12
C LEU A 193 9.24 13.20 -0.08
N SER A 194 10.02 14.23 -0.36
CA SER A 194 9.52 15.61 -0.43
C SER A 194 8.42 15.77 -1.49
N CYS A 195 8.59 15.20 -2.69
CA CYS A 195 7.59 15.22 -3.74
C CYS A 195 6.32 14.44 -3.38
N LEU A 196 6.46 13.29 -2.69
CA LEU A 196 5.33 12.52 -2.15
C LEU A 196 4.57 13.33 -1.08
N ALA A 197 5.27 13.92 -0.11
CA ALA A 197 4.67 14.76 0.93
C ALA A 197 3.92 15.96 0.34
N ALA A 198 4.49 16.58 -0.70
CA ALA A 198 3.86 17.68 -1.41
C ALA A 198 2.65 17.28 -2.27
N GLY A 199 2.35 15.96 -2.37
CA GLY A 199 1.24 15.47 -3.19
C GLY A 199 1.48 15.57 -4.70
N LYS A 200 2.71 15.69 -5.16
CA LYS A 200 3.08 15.81 -6.58
C LYS A 200 3.04 14.45 -7.30
N TYR A 201 1.96 13.71 -7.16
CA TYR A 201 1.83 12.39 -7.76
C TYR A 201 0.38 12.02 -8.07
N ALA A 202 0.24 11.00 -8.92
CA ALA A 202 -1.00 10.27 -9.13
C ALA A 202 -0.71 8.77 -9.15
N ALA A 203 -1.66 7.94 -8.71
CA ALA A 203 -1.58 6.52 -8.97
C ALA A 203 -2.05 6.21 -10.38
N GLN A 204 -1.43 5.21 -10.99
CA GLN A 204 -1.81 4.71 -12.30
C GLN A 204 -1.92 3.18 -12.26
N LYS A 205 -3.03 2.68 -12.76
CA LYS A 205 -3.23 1.26 -13.02
C LYS A 205 -4.13 1.07 -14.24
N ASP A 206 -3.61 0.37 -15.23
CA ASP A 206 -4.28 0.23 -16.53
C ASP A 206 -4.67 1.62 -17.09
N ASN A 207 -5.96 1.86 -17.35
CA ASN A 207 -6.47 3.17 -17.82
C ASN A 207 -6.96 4.08 -16.67
N LEU A 208 -6.83 3.63 -15.41
CA LEU A 208 -7.26 4.40 -14.25
C LEU A 208 -6.12 5.25 -13.72
N GLN A 209 -6.38 6.55 -13.55
CA GLN A 209 -5.48 7.50 -12.89
C GLN A 209 -6.20 8.14 -11.70
N LEU A 210 -5.55 8.12 -10.54
CA LEU A 210 -6.12 8.61 -9.28
C LEU A 210 -5.20 9.68 -8.68
N PRO A 211 -5.71 10.88 -8.39
CA PRO A 211 -4.90 11.99 -7.88
C PRO A 211 -4.53 11.78 -6.40
N SER A 212 -3.38 12.33 -6.00
CA SER A 212 -2.94 12.35 -4.59
C SER A 212 -3.89 13.08 -3.65
N SER A 213 -4.71 13.99 -4.16
CA SER A 213 -5.76 14.66 -3.37
C SER A 213 -6.87 13.71 -2.92
N GLY A 214 -7.06 12.57 -3.60
CA GLY A 214 -8.18 11.66 -3.37
C GLY A 214 -9.54 12.23 -3.77
N VAL A 215 -9.58 13.41 -4.41
CA VAL A 215 -10.85 14.00 -4.88
C VAL A 215 -11.25 13.34 -6.19
N LEU A 216 -12.35 12.61 -6.15
CA LEU A 216 -12.87 11.85 -7.28
C LEU A 216 -14.34 12.23 -7.57
N PRO A 217 -14.78 12.14 -8.85
CA PRO A 217 -16.19 12.25 -9.19
C PRO A 217 -17.04 11.17 -8.53
N GLU A 218 -18.25 11.51 -8.11
CA GLU A 218 -19.20 10.57 -7.48
C GLU A 218 -19.50 9.37 -8.38
N GLU A 219 -19.58 9.59 -9.71
CA GLU A 219 -19.80 8.53 -10.70
C GLU A 219 -18.70 7.48 -10.68
N LEU A 220 -17.43 7.90 -10.48
CA LEU A 220 -16.27 7.01 -10.39
C LEU A 220 -16.30 6.20 -9.10
N LEU A 221 -16.64 6.83 -7.97
CA LEU A 221 -16.83 6.12 -6.69
C LEU A 221 -17.94 5.06 -6.80
N ALA A 222 -19.07 5.41 -7.42
CA ALA A 222 -20.15 4.46 -7.68
C ALA A 222 -19.73 3.33 -8.63
N GLU A 223 -18.82 3.58 -9.58
CA GLU A 223 -18.27 2.53 -10.45
C GLU A 223 -17.38 1.55 -9.67
N PHE A 224 -16.58 2.03 -8.71
CA PHE A 224 -15.81 1.18 -7.80
C PHE A 224 -16.73 0.26 -7.01
N ASP A 225 -17.80 0.78 -6.44
CA ASP A 225 -18.80 -0.03 -5.70
C ASP A 225 -19.46 -1.08 -6.59
N ARG A 226 -19.84 -0.73 -7.83
CA ARG A 226 -20.35 -1.69 -8.80
C ARG A 226 -19.33 -2.78 -9.15
N THR A 227 -18.06 -2.43 -9.25
CA THR A 227 -16.97 -3.38 -9.54
C THR A 227 -16.79 -4.35 -8.38
N HIS A 228 -16.78 -3.86 -7.13
CA HIS A 228 -16.74 -4.71 -5.94
C HIS A 228 -17.98 -5.61 -5.82
N ALA A 229 -19.18 -5.08 -6.07
CA ALA A 229 -20.41 -5.86 -6.05
C ALA A 229 -20.39 -7.00 -7.10
N ARG A 230 -19.91 -6.72 -8.33
CA ARG A 230 -19.75 -7.72 -9.39
C ARG A 230 -18.73 -8.80 -8.99
N SER A 231 -17.58 -8.41 -8.46
CA SER A 231 -16.54 -9.34 -8.00
C SER A 231 -17.05 -10.23 -6.87
N ARG A 232 -17.72 -9.64 -5.86
CA ARG A 232 -18.35 -10.39 -4.77
C ARG A 232 -19.41 -11.38 -5.26
N ARG A 233 -20.27 -10.96 -6.20
CA ARG A 233 -21.29 -11.84 -6.81
C ARG A 233 -20.65 -13.03 -7.53
N ARG A 234 -19.62 -12.78 -8.33
CA ARG A 234 -18.87 -13.85 -9.03
C ARG A 234 -18.24 -14.82 -8.03
N TRP A 235 -17.60 -14.29 -6.99
CA TRP A 235 -17.01 -15.12 -5.94
C TRP A 235 -18.04 -16.01 -5.24
N LEU A 236 -19.23 -15.47 -4.90
CA LEU A 236 -20.31 -16.23 -4.26
C LEU A 236 -20.82 -17.36 -5.17
N ILE A 237 -20.99 -17.10 -6.48
CA ILE A 237 -21.40 -18.11 -7.46
C ILE A 237 -20.38 -19.25 -7.49
N LEU A 238 -19.09 -18.93 -7.58
CA LEU A 238 -18.02 -19.94 -7.62
C LEU A 238 -17.88 -20.71 -6.31
N LYS A 239 -18.01 -20.03 -5.17
CA LYS A 239 -18.01 -20.67 -3.85
C LYS A 239 -19.16 -21.68 -3.74
N ASN A 240 -20.37 -21.29 -4.15
CA ASN A 240 -21.54 -22.15 -4.14
C ASN A 240 -21.38 -23.34 -5.10
N PHE A 241 -20.86 -23.08 -6.30
CA PHE A 241 -20.56 -24.12 -7.28
C PHE A 241 -19.52 -25.12 -6.76
N LYS A 242 -18.41 -24.62 -6.20
CA LYS A 242 -17.42 -25.48 -5.53
C LYS A 242 -18.06 -26.29 -4.41
N GLY A 243 -18.85 -25.69 -3.53
CA GLY A 243 -19.54 -26.39 -2.46
C GLY A 243 -20.53 -27.46 -2.95
N ALA A 244 -21.13 -27.28 -4.12
CA ALA A 244 -21.97 -28.30 -4.77
C ALA A 244 -21.11 -29.47 -5.29
N LEU A 245 -19.98 -29.18 -5.95
CA LEU A 245 -19.05 -30.22 -6.43
C LEU A 245 -18.44 -31.03 -5.26
N ASP A 246 -18.05 -30.36 -4.19
CA ASP A 246 -17.49 -31.01 -2.99
C ASP A 246 -18.53 -31.97 -2.38
N ARG A 247 -19.82 -31.60 -2.34
CA ARG A 247 -20.92 -32.47 -1.86
C ARG A 247 -21.17 -33.70 -2.77
N LEU A 248 -20.88 -33.56 -4.06
CA LEU A 248 -20.98 -34.65 -5.03
C LEU A 248 -19.70 -35.52 -5.09
N GLY A 249 -18.71 -35.26 -4.22
CA GLY A 249 -17.43 -35.97 -4.24
C GLY A 249 -16.53 -35.64 -5.44
N ILE A 250 -16.88 -34.62 -6.22
CA ILE A 250 -16.14 -34.24 -7.43
C ILE A 250 -15.02 -33.29 -7.04
N ARG A 251 -13.76 -33.76 -7.16
CA ARG A 251 -12.58 -32.93 -6.91
C ARG A 251 -12.29 -32.02 -8.11
N VAL A 252 -12.30 -30.71 -7.89
CA VAL A 252 -11.89 -29.74 -8.90
C VAL A 252 -10.37 -29.85 -9.14
N PRO A 253 -9.91 -30.09 -10.38
CA PRO A 253 -8.48 -30.16 -10.71
C PRO A 253 -7.73 -28.88 -10.30
N GLU A 254 -6.46 -29.00 -9.90
CA GLU A 254 -5.65 -27.83 -9.49
C GLU A 254 -5.45 -26.81 -10.62
N SER A 255 -5.40 -27.26 -11.87
CA SER A 255 -5.36 -26.37 -13.06
C SER A 255 -6.60 -25.46 -13.12
N VAL A 256 -7.78 -25.98 -12.83
CA VAL A 256 -9.03 -25.21 -12.79
C VAL A 256 -9.04 -24.27 -11.59
N LYS A 257 -8.59 -24.72 -10.42
CA LYS A 257 -8.46 -23.86 -9.25
C LYS A 257 -7.46 -22.71 -9.49
N ALA A 258 -6.34 -23.00 -10.17
CA ALA A 258 -5.35 -21.98 -10.54
C ALA A 258 -5.95 -20.95 -11.52
N GLN A 259 -6.76 -21.39 -12.47
CA GLN A 259 -7.44 -20.50 -13.40
C GLN A 259 -8.52 -19.66 -12.71
N MET A 260 -9.26 -20.24 -11.77
CA MET A 260 -10.23 -19.53 -10.92
C MET A 260 -9.54 -18.46 -10.05
N ARG A 261 -8.37 -18.76 -9.46
CA ARG A 261 -7.57 -17.79 -8.67
C ARG A 261 -7.00 -16.63 -9.50
N ARG A 262 -6.89 -16.77 -10.82
CA ARG A 262 -6.46 -15.68 -11.73
C ARG A 262 -7.58 -14.70 -12.06
N ILE A 263 -8.81 -15.08 -11.85
CA ILE A 263 -10.01 -14.27 -12.15
C ILE A 263 -10.38 -13.40 -10.92
N PHE A 264 -9.83 -13.71 -9.75
CA PHE A 264 -10.02 -13.04 -8.46
C PHE A 264 -8.69 -12.57 -7.88
#